data_844839e9e262f0352edc1bbfa967f242
#
_entry.id   844839e9e262f0352edc1bbfa967f242
#
_cell.length_a   1.000
_cell.length_b   1.000
_cell.length_c   1.000
_cell.angle_alpha   90.00
_cell.angle_beta   90.00
_cell.angle_gamma   90.00
#
_symmetry.space_group_name_H-M   'P 1'
#
loop_
_entity.id
_entity.type
_entity.pdbx_description
1 polymer ?
#
loop_
_entity_poly.entity_id
_entity_poly.type
_entity_poly.pdbx_seq_one_letter_code
_entity_poly.pdbx_strand_id
1 'polypeptide(L)'
;AGQMDAYAGWFGGMEHKGVGRSYAGLPGLIAYMDTVNKAAFPLPFEADPAMVADSFATTRRVYESLSSDGLDVEIPDAPMEVDRHTAGDFMFQNIYPETPRTRVRRILDFGPGVGRQMNIWSRRVPDLCYVGMEAIENSYICQSEYFTRASDLPVHDYVDNPDDFEITETSGIYHLPTWRLDKLPWNFFDLVIFSQVLPELGADLIVELLKTLPRILKPGAQLYIRDHDLSWLPGHRYDLDAELPKLGFHLEFRPYFIDRKEVHGIPRVWRRTDPRINYRPVAGG
;
A
#
# COMPACT_ATOMS: atom_id res chain seq x y z
N ALA A 1 18.10 6.62 16.63
CA ALA A 1 18.17 8.04 16.26
C ALA A 1 18.82 8.20 14.87
N GLY A 2 20.08 7.75 14.65
CA GLY A 2 20.80 8.01 13.40
C GLY A 2 20.22 7.36 12.12
N GLN A 3 19.49 6.27 12.23
CA GLN A 3 18.82 5.66 11.07
C GLN A 3 17.52 6.39 10.70
N MET A 4 16.75 6.84 11.68
CA MET A 4 15.57 7.68 11.42
C MET A 4 15.93 8.99 10.74
N ASP A 5 17.06 9.63 11.15
CA ASP A 5 17.53 10.87 10.54
C ASP A 5 17.95 10.68 9.08
N ALA A 6 18.52 9.53 8.73
CA ALA A 6 18.86 9.20 7.34
C ALA A 6 17.61 8.99 6.48
N TYR A 7 16.57 8.33 7.01
CA TYR A 7 15.30 8.15 6.32
C TYR A 7 14.48 9.43 6.26
N ALA A 8 14.45 10.26 7.31
CA ALA A 8 13.87 11.59 7.28
C ALA A 8 14.50 12.49 6.21
N GLY A 9 15.81 12.37 5.99
CA GLY A 9 16.51 13.05 4.90
C GLY A 9 16.07 12.59 3.50
N TRP A 10 15.63 11.35 3.35
CA TRP A 10 15.12 10.82 2.07
C TRP A 10 13.70 11.27 1.78
N PHE A 11 12.89 11.49 2.80
CA PHE A 11 11.54 12.06 2.70
C PHE A 11 11.51 13.60 2.78
N GLY A 12 12.66 14.24 2.94
CA GLY A 12 12.78 15.71 3.00
C GLY A 12 12.22 16.45 1.79
N GLY A 13 12.00 15.76 0.66
CA GLY A 13 11.22 16.29 -0.46
C GLY A 13 9.74 16.52 -0.13
N MET A 14 9.17 15.81 0.83
CA MET A 14 7.80 16.01 1.31
C MET A 14 7.73 17.15 2.36
N GLU A 15 8.73 17.32 3.19
CA GLU A 15 8.85 18.49 4.08
C GLU A 15 8.90 19.79 3.29
N HIS A 16 9.56 19.83 2.14
CA HIS A 16 9.57 20.99 1.26
C HIS A 16 8.20 21.32 0.66
N LYS A 17 7.30 20.37 0.56
CA LYS A 17 5.91 20.60 0.13
C LYS A 17 5.00 21.04 1.29
N GLY A 18 5.54 21.24 2.47
CA GLY A 18 4.79 21.69 3.65
C GLY A 18 3.92 20.60 4.29
N VAL A 19 4.05 19.37 3.84
CA VAL A 19 3.22 18.23 4.28
C VAL A 19 3.50 17.85 5.73
N GLY A 20 4.77 17.85 6.16
CA GLY A 20 5.15 17.42 7.51
C GLY A 20 4.96 18.46 8.63
N ARG A 21 4.87 19.76 8.31
CA ARG A 21 4.87 20.83 9.32
C ARG A 21 3.51 21.44 9.63
N SER A 22 2.48 21.11 8.87
CA SER A 22 1.16 21.76 8.98
C SER A 22 0.12 20.96 9.77
N TYR A 23 0.49 19.77 10.28
CA TYR A 23 -0.47 18.93 10.95
C TYR A 23 -0.45 19.13 12.45
N ALA A 24 -1.56 19.62 12.99
CA ALA A 24 -1.83 19.66 14.41
C ALA A 24 -2.27 18.25 14.90
N GLY A 25 -1.33 17.28 14.86
CA GLY A 25 -1.62 15.92 15.34
C GLY A 25 -2.42 15.04 14.37
N LEU A 26 -2.90 13.91 14.87
CA LEU A 26 -3.63 12.89 14.12
C LEU A 26 -4.84 13.41 13.32
N PRO A 27 -5.72 14.29 13.86
CA PRO A 27 -6.85 14.83 13.10
C PRO A 27 -6.42 15.60 11.85
N GLY A 28 -5.39 16.41 11.96
CA GLY A 28 -4.85 17.17 10.83
C GLY A 28 -4.25 16.26 9.75
N LEU A 29 -3.60 15.18 10.14
CA LEU A 29 -3.08 14.19 9.21
C LEU A 29 -4.21 13.46 8.47
N ILE A 30 -5.24 13.01 9.19
CA ILE A 30 -6.41 12.36 8.59
C ILE A 30 -7.08 13.30 7.58
N ALA A 31 -7.34 14.56 7.97
CA ALA A 31 -7.93 15.56 7.10
C ALA A 31 -7.07 15.84 5.85
N TYR A 32 -5.75 15.85 6.00
CA TYR A 32 -4.85 15.98 4.85
C TYR A 32 -4.91 14.77 3.93
N MET A 33 -4.82 13.56 4.46
CA MET A 33 -4.92 12.34 3.67
C MET A 33 -6.23 12.32 2.89
N ASP A 34 -7.33 12.72 3.50
CA ASP A 34 -8.61 12.89 2.82
C ASP A 34 -8.55 13.94 1.71
N THR A 35 -7.91 15.08 1.96
CA THR A 35 -7.78 16.16 0.96
C THR A 35 -6.93 15.75 -0.24
N VAL A 36 -5.77 15.14 0.01
CA VAL A 36 -4.88 14.63 -1.06
C VAL A 36 -5.62 13.63 -1.93
N ASN A 37 -6.38 12.83 -1.31
CA ASN A 37 -7.15 11.83 -1.96
C ASN A 37 -8.41 12.42 -2.68
N LYS A 38 -9.06 13.48 -2.20
CA LYS A 38 -10.17 14.20 -2.88
C LYS A 38 -9.74 14.79 -4.24
N ALA A 39 -8.46 15.01 -4.44
CA ALA A 39 -7.89 15.39 -5.74
C ALA A 39 -7.78 14.22 -6.73
N ALA A 40 -8.23 13.04 -6.34
CA ALA A 40 -8.13 11.86 -7.18
C ALA A 40 -8.96 11.99 -8.46
N PHE A 41 -8.36 11.57 -9.55
CA PHE A 41 -8.95 11.56 -10.87
C PHE A 41 -10.13 10.59 -10.96
N PRO A 42 -11.08 10.82 -11.88
CA PRO A 42 -12.15 9.86 -12.12
C PRO A 42 -11.54 8.51 -12.46
N LEU A 43 -12.11 7.45 -11.87
CA LEU A 43 -11.66 6.10 -12.15
C LEU A 43 -12.36 5.58 -13.41
N PRO A 44 -11.67 4.81 -14.25
CA PRO A 44 -12.22 4.31 -15.51
C PRO A 44 -13.14 3.09 -15.30
N PHE A 45 -13.59 2.82 -14.08
CA PHE A 45 -14.47 1.72 -13.73
C PHE A 45 -15.31 2.09 -12.50
N GLU A 46 -16.46 1.45 -12.39
CA GLU A 46 -17.30 1.55 -11.21
C GLU A 46 -16.81 0.56 -10.15
N ALA A 47 -16.61 1.03 -8.93
CA ALA A 47 -16.36 0.16 -7.79
C ALA A 47 -17.66 -0.59 -7.42
N ASP A 48 -17.52 -1.79 -6.88
CA ASP A 48 -18.65 -2.54 -6.35
C ASP A 48 -19.35 -1.71 -5.24
N PRO A 49 -20.63 -1.34 -5.40
CA PRO A 49 -21.33 -0.49 -4.44
C PRO A 49 -21.36 -1.06 -3.02
N ALA A 50 -21.39 -2.38 -2.87
CA ALA A 50 -21.35 -3.02 -1.54
C ALA A 50 -20.01 -2.83 -0.88
N MET A 51 -18.91 -2.88 -1.66
CA MET A 51 -17.56 -2.64 -1.15
C MET A 51 -17.35 -1.19 -0.74
N VAL A 52 -17.89 -0.26 -1.53
CA VAL A 52 -17.86 1.18 -1.23
C VAL A 52 -18.61 1.46 0.08
N ALA A 53 -19.84 0.95 0.19
CA ALA A 53 -20.65 1.14 1.38
C ALA A 53 -19.98 0.58 2.64
N ASP A 54 -19.34 -0.59 2.55
CA ASP A 54 -18.64 -1.22 3.66
C ASP A 54 -17.38 -0.45 4.07
N SER A 55 -16.59 0.00 3.09
CA SER A 55 -15.41 0.82 3.34
C SER A 55 -15.79 2.17 3.96
N PHE A 56 -16.86 2.78 3.47
CA PHE A 56 -17.41 4.01 4.05
C PHE A 56 -17.86 3.81 5.50
N ALA A 57 -18.64 2.77 5.78
CA ALA A 57 -19.12 2.48 7.12
C ALA A 57 -17.95 2.25 8.10
N THR A 58 -16.88 1.60 7.65
CA THR A 58 -15.69 1.39 8.47
C THR A 58 -14.95 2.69 8.73
N THR A 59 -14.71 3.49 7.70
CA THR A 59 -14.06 4.79 7.85
C THR A 59 -14.85 5.68 8.80
N ARG A 60 -16.16 5.78 8.61
CA ARG A 60 -17.03 6.54 9.50
C ARG A 60 -16.93 6.07 10.96
N ARG A 61 -16.97 4.77 11.20
CA ARG A 61 -16.82 4.19 12.55
C ARG A 61 -15.47 4.55 13.19
N VAL A 62 -14.39 4.55 12.40
CA VAL A 62 -13.06 4.99 12.88
C VAL A 62 -13.10 6.45 13.32
N TYR A 63 -13.67 7.34 12.52
CA TYR A 63 -13.79 8.76 12.85
C TYR A 63 -14.70 8.99 14.07
N GLU A 64 -15.81 8.29 14.16
CA GLU A 64 -16.72 8.36 15.32
C GLU A 64 -16.01 7.91 16.60
N SER A 65 -15.18 6.85 16.51
CA SER A 65 -14.36 6.39 17.64
C SER A 65 -13.31 7.42 18.05
N LEU A 66 -12.60 8.01 17.09
CA LEU A 66 -11.60 9.07 17.34
C LEU A 66 -12.25 10.30 17.98
N SER A 67 -13.42 10.71 17.50
CA SER A 67 -14.20 11.81 18.07
C SER A 67 -14.65 11.51 19.50
N SER A 68 -15.06 10.26 19.77
CA SER A 68 -15.44 9.82 21.12
C SER A 68 -14.29 9.85 22.11
N ASP A 69 -13.07 9.68 21.63
CA ASP A 69 -11.84 9.81 22.43
C ASP A 69 -11.38 11.28 22.58
N GLY A 70 -12.21 12.24 22.13
CA GLY A 70 -11.98 13.67 22.29
C GLY A 70 -11.09 14.29 21.21
N LEU A 71 -10.84 13.58 20.12
CA LEU A 71 -10.14 14.14 18.96
C LEU A 71 -11.09 14.95 18.09
N ASP A 72 -10.66 16.12 17.67
CA ASP A 72 -11.41 16.99 16.74
C ASP A 72 -11.24 16.47 15.31
N VAL A 73 -12.14 15.59 14.89
CA VAL A 73 -12.17 15.01 13.54
C VAL A 73 -13.52 15.27 12.90
N GLU A 74 -13.48 15.67 11.63
CA GLU A 74 -14.70 15.82 10.83
C GLU A 74 -15.17 14.44 10.37
N ILE A 75 -16.36 14.04 10.83
CA ILE A 75 -16.95 12.75 10.47
C ILE A 75 -17.51 12.87 9.04
N PRO A 76 -17.10 12.03 8.09
CA PRO A 76 -17.56 12.11 6.72
C PRO A 76 -19.06 11.80 6.60
N ASP A 77 -19.80 12.70 5.96
CA ASP A 77 -21.26 12.58 5.83
C ASP A 77 -21.71 11.84 4.56
N ALA A 78 -20.88 11.81 3.54
CA ALA A 78 -21.26 11.30 2.22
C ALA A 78 -20.35 10.15 1.73
N PRO A 79 -20.93 9.07 1.20
CA PRO A 79 -20.19 7.97 0.59
C PRO A 79 -19.27 8.42 -0.55
N MET A 80 -19.62 9.51 -1.23
CA MET A 80 -18.93 10.00 -2.42
C MET A 80 -17.50 10.49 -2.13
N GLU A 81 -17.21 10.94 -0.92
CA GLU A 81 -15.87 11.35 -0.51
C GLU A 81 -14.96 10.14 -0.26
N VAL A 82 -15.53 9.05 0.23
CA VAL A 82 -14.84 7.78 0.42
C VAL A 82 -14.74 7.01 -0.90
N ASP A 83 -15.68 7.19 -1.81
CA ASP A 83 -15.78 6.43 -3.07
C ASP A 83 -14.53 6.58 -3.95
N ARG A 84 -14.03 7.80 -4.13
CA ARG A 84 -12.82 8.06 -4.93
C ARG A 84 -11.60 7.35 -4.40
N HIS A 85 -11.45 7.30 -3.07
CA HIS A 85 -10.36 6.62 -2.41
C HIS A 85 -10.51 5.12 -2.48
N THR A 86 -11.70 4.67 -2.14
CA THR A 86 -12.06 3.27 -2.11
C THR A 86 -11.90 2.66 -3.50
N ALA A 87 -12.32 3.35 -4.54
CA ALA A 87 -12.14 2.88 -5.89
C ALA A 87 -10.65 2.77 -6.27
N GLY A 88 -9.80 3.71 -5.86
CA GLY A 88 -8.35 3.61 -6.01
C GLY A 88 -7.76 2.43 -5.28
N ASP A 89 -8.19 2.21 -4.05
CA ASP A 89 -7.75 1.09 -3.23
C ASP A 89 -8.23 -0.26 -3.77
N PHE A 90 -9.40 -0.30 -4.40
CA PHE A 90 -9.95 -1.50 -5.03
C PHE A 90 -9.45 -1.73 -6.46
N MET A 91 -8.68 -0.80 -7.03
CA MET A 91 -8.27 -0.87 -8.43
C MET A 91 -7.67 -2.23 -8.79
N PHE A 92 -6.78 -2.77 -7.99
CA PHE A 92 -6.19 -4.08 -8.22
C PHE A 92 -7.26 -5.18 -8.29
N GLN A 93 -8.19 -5.21 -7.36
CA GLN A 93 -9.21 -6.24 -7.27
C GLN A 93 -10.28 -6.14 -8.35
N ASN A 94 -10.55 -4.92 -8.86
CA ASN A 94 -11.57 -4.67 -9.87
C ASN A 94 -11.01 -4.79 -11.29
N ILE A 95 -9.78 -4.33 -11.51
CA ILE A 95 -9.16 -4.35 -12.84
C ILE A 95 -8.53 -5.71 -13.14
N TYR A 96 -8.05 -6.41 -12.12
CA TYR A 96 -7.47 -7.74 -12.26
C TYR A 96 -8.37 -8.82 -11.65
N PRO A 97 -9.48 -9.20 -12.33
CA PRO A 97 -10.47 -10.12 -11.79
C PRO A 97 -9.94 -11.55 -11.58
N GLU A 98 -8.91 -11.94 -12.32
CA GLU A 98 -8.30 -13.27 -12.24
C GLU A 98 -7.33 -13.42 -11.07
N THR A 99 -7.13 -12.36 -10.29
CA THR A 99 -6.34 -12.47 -9.07
C THR A 99 -6.92 -13.57 -8.19
N PRO A 100 -6.14 -14.60 -7.85
CA PRO A 100 -6.64 -15.69 -7.02
C PRO A 100 -6.84 -15.23 -5.59
N ARG A 101 -7.91 -14.47 -5.35
CA ARG A 101 -8.25 -13.83 -4.06
C ARG A 101 -8.26 -14.81 -2.90
N THR A 102 -8.65 -16.06 -3.18
CA THR A 102 -8.68 -17.15 -2.18
C THR A 102 -7.30 -17.69 -1.81
N ARG A 103 -6.26 -17.33 -2.56
CA ARG A 103 -4.88 -17.79 -2.33
C ARG A 103 -3.98 -16.74 -1.71
N VAL A 104 -4.38 -15.46 -1.78
CA VAL A 104 -3.62 -14.36 -1.18
C VAL A 104 -4.00 -14.28 0.30
N ARG A 105 -3.07 -14.62 1.17
CA ARG A 105 -3.26 -14.59 2.62
C ARG A 105 -2.23 -13.74 3.34
N ARG A 106 -1.05 -13.58 2.76
CA ARG A 106 0.08 -12.88 3.34
C ARG A 106 0.44 -11.71 2.45
N ILE A 107 0.12 -10.53 2.93
CA ILE A 107 0.24 -9.29 2.17
C ILE A 107 1.24 -8.38 2.85
N LEU A 108 2.16 -7.83 2.07
CA LEU A 108 2.95 -6.67 2.45
C LEU A 108 2.42 -5.46 1.70
N ASP A 109 2.00 -4.45 2.42
CA ASP A 109 1.63 -3.14 1.89
C ASP A 109 2.70 -2.13 2.31
N PHE A 110 3.42 -1.62 1.33
CA PHE A 110 4.50 -0.70 1.55
C PHE A 110 4.01 0.73 1.33
N GLY A 111 4.02 1.55 2.38
CA GLY A 111 3.43 2.88 2.37
C GLY A 111 1.90 2.84 2.28
N PRO A 112 1.20 2.17 3.22
CA PRO A 112 -0.24 1.92 3.13
C PRO A 112 -1.12 3.18 3.25
N GLY A 113 -0.54 4.36 3.32
CA GLY A 113 -1.27 5.62 3.48
C GLY A 113 -2.05 5.66 4.79
N VAL A 114 -3.38 5.70 4.74
CA VAL A 114 -4.23 5.61 5.94
C VAL A 114 -4.48 4.15 6.37
N GLY A 115 -4.11 3.17 5.55
CA GLY A 115 -4.31 1.74 5.87
C GLY A 115 -5.60 1.14 5.34
N ARG A 116 -6.28 1.77 4.38
CA ARG A 116 -7.55 1.29 3.83
C ARG A 116 -7.45 -0.07 3.12
N GLN A 117 -6.31 -0.38 2.52
CA GLN A 117 -6.05 -1.71 1.94
C GLN A 117 -6.20 -2.82 2.97
N MET A 118 -5.73 -2.61 4.19
CA MET A 118 -5.90 -3.56 5.28
C MET A 118 -7.38 -3.86 5.54
N ASN A 119 -8.23 -2.84 5.61
CA ASN A 119 -9.67 -3.02 5.81
C ASN A 119 -10.32 -3.85 4.70
N ILE A 120 -9.97 -3.58 3.44
CA ILE A 120 -10.48 -4.31 2.29
C ILE A 120 -10.08 -5.79 2.35
N TRP A 121 -8.81 -6.06 2.61
CA TRP A 121 -8.30 -7.41 2.64
C TRP A 121 -8.78 -8.21 3.85
N SER A 122 -8.87 -7.60 5.03
CA SER A 122 -9.33 -8.26 6.26
C SER A 122 -10.76 -8.80 6.15
N ARG A 123 -11.60 -8.15 5.34
CA ARG A 123 -12.99 -8.60 5.10
C ARG A 123 -13.11 -9.71 4.07
N ARG A 124 -12.08 -9.94 3.28
CA ARG A 124 -12.11 -10.88 2.14
C ARG A 124 -11.27 -12.12 2.36
N VAL A 125 -10.29 -12.01 3.24
CA VAL A 125 -9.34 -13.08 3.53
C VAL A 125 -9.46 -13.45 5.00
N PRO A 126 -10.11 -14.57 5.33
CA PRO A 126 -10.37 -14.95 6.72
C PRO A 126 -9.12 -15.09 7.59
N ASP A 127 -8.06 -15.66 7.01
CA ASP A 127 -6.80 -15.92 7.72
C ASP A 127 -5.71 -14.92 7.25
N LEU A 128 -6.07 -13.65 7.19
CA LEU A 128 -5.17 -12.61 6.71
C LEU A 128 -3.99 -12.39 7.66
N CYS A 129 -2.80 -12.46 7.12
CA CYS A 129 -1.59 -11.87 7.69
C CYS A 129 -1.25 -10.63 6.84
N TYR A 130 -1.55 -9.47 7.38
CA TYR A 130 -1.28 -8.19 6.73
C TYR A 130 -0.09 -7.51 7.39
N VAL A 131 0.87 -7.10 6.60
CA VAL A 131 2.05 -6.38 7.06
C VAL A 131 2.03 -4.99 6.44
N GLY A 132 1.89 -3.95 7.26
CA GLY A 132 2.02 -2.55 6.87
C GLY A 132 3.40 -2.02 7.20
N MET A 133 4.09 -1.42 6.22
CA MET A 133 5.37 -0.76 6.45
C MET A 133 5.28 0.71 6.11
N GLU A 134 5.68 1.59 7.05
CA GLU A 134 5.60 3.03 6.87
C GLU A 134 6.92 3.71 7.24
N ALA A 135 7.26 4.75 6.50
CA ALA A 135 8.49 5.52 6.72
C ALA A 135 8.25 6.84 7.45
N ILE A 136 7.06 7.40 7.31
CA ILE A 136 6.69 8.71 7.85
C ILE A 136 6.04 8.52 9.20
N GLU A 137 6.62 9.10 10.25
CA GLU A 137 6.15 8.93 11.63
C GLU A 137 4.66 9.27 11.80
N ASN A 138 4.21 10.41 11.27
CA ASN A 138 2.82 10.82 11.37
C ASN A 138 1.87 9.83 10.67
N SER A 139 2.26 9.33 9.50
CA SER A 139 1.49 8.30 8.78
C SER A 139 1.46 6.99 9.55
N TYR A 140 2.59 6.62 10.15
CA TYR A 140 2.69 5.44 11.01
C TYR A 140 1.70 5.50 12.19
N ILE A 141 1.66 6.62 12.91
CA ILE A 141 0.74 6.83 14.03
C ILE A 141 -0.72 6.76 13.55
N CYS A 142 -1.03 7.40 12.42
CA CYS A 142 -2.35 7.36 11.82
C CYS A 142 -2.78 5.92 11.47
N GLN A 143 -1.86 5.15 10.90
CA GLN A 143 -2.10 3.75 10.57
C GLN A 143 -2.33 2.88 11.80
N SER A 144 -1.53 3.04 12.86
CA SER A 144 -1.71 2.31 14.12
C SER A 144 -3.11 2.53 14.69
N GLU A 145 -3.58 3.78 14.71
CA GLU A 145 -4.94 4.11 15.15
C GLU A 145 -6.01 3.51 14.22
N TYR A 146 -5.79 3.61 12.90
CA TYR A 146 -6.73 3.06 11.93
C TYR A 146 -6.82 1.54 12.03
N PHE A 147 -5.70 0.84 12.07
CA PHE A 147 -5.66 -0.63 12.13
C PHE A 147 -6.39 -1.17 13.35
N THR A 148 -6.17 -0.55 14.50
CA THR A 148 -6.78 -0.94 15.78
C THR A 148 -8.30 -0.74 15.76
N ARG A 149 -8.81 0.26 15.05
CA ARG A 149 -10.24 0.62 15.06
C ARG A 149 -11.01 0.05 13.87
N ALA A 150 -10.34 -0.21 12.76
CA ALA A 150 -10.98 -0.66 11.53
C ALA A 150 -11.17 -2.18 11.46
N SER A 151 -10.43 -2.95 12.25
CA SER A 151 -10.43 -4.42 12.18
C SER A 151 -10.46 -5.07 13.55
N ASP A 152 -11.07 -6.26 13.63
CA ASP A 152 -11.03 -7.11 14.82
C ASP A 152 -9.79 -8.03 14.86
N LEU A 153 -8.92 -7.96 13.85
CA LEU A 153 -7.68 -8.72 13.84
C LEU A 153 -6.70 -8.18 14.90
N PRO A 154 -5.94 -9.05 15.56
CA PRO A 154 -4.91 -8.60 16.49
C PRO A 154 -3.87 -7.74 15.76
N VAL A 155 -3.52 -6.61 16.35
CA VAL A 155 -2.50 -5.68 15.85
C VAL A 155 -1.22 -5.90 16.64
N HIS A 156 -0.14 -6.18 15.92
CA HIS A 156 1.22 -6.32 16.43
C HIS A 156 2.02 -5.12 15.94
N ASP A 157 2.24 -4.14 16.80
CA ASP A 157 2.99 -2.94 16.46
C ASP A 157 4.44 -3.08 16.92
N TYR A 158 5.38 -2.85 15.98
CA TYR A 158 6.81 -2.93 16.25
C TYR A 158 7.26 -1.90 17.29
N VAL A 159 6.68 -0.70 17.25
CA VAL A 159 7.11 0.40 18.16
C VAL A 159 6.70 0.09 19.59
N ASP A 160 5.59 -0.59 19.80
CA ASP A 160 5.13 -0.97 21.14
C ASP A 160 5.93 -2.12 21.73
N ASN A 161 6.40 -3.06 20.91
CA ASN A 161 7.17 -4.22 21.40
C ASN A 161 8.28 -4.64 20.42
N PRO A 162 9.34 -3.84 20.29
CA PRO A 162 10.40 -4.07 19.30
C PRO A 162 11.25 -5.32 19.54
N ASP A 163 11.39 -5.74 20.79
CA ASP A 163 12.26 -6.89 21.15
C ASP A 163 11.60 -8.23 20.81
N ASP A 164 10.28 -8.34 21.00
CA ASP A 164 9.52 -9.56 20.76
C ASP A 164 8.75 -9.53 19.42
N PHE A 165 8.98 -8.49 18.60
CA PHE A 165 8.27 -8.38 17.32
C PHE A 165 8.77 -9.42 16.31
N GLU A 166 7.85 -10.28 15.91
CA GLU A 166 8.07 -11.29 14.87
C GLU A 166 6.84 -11.38 13.96
N ILE A 167 7.05 -11.38 12.64
CA ILE A 167 6.00 -11.64 11.66
C ILE A 167 5.86 -13.15 11.52
N THR A 168 4.70 -13.66 11.93
CA THR A 168 4.38 -15.09 11.90
C THR A 168 3.32 -15.41 10.85
N GLU A 169 3.01 -16.69 10.67
CA GLU A 169 1.90 -17.14 9.82
C GLU A 169 0.52 -16.93 10.45
N THR A 170 0.48 -16.43 11.67
CA THR A 170 -0.77 -16.19 12.40
C THR A 170 -1.53 -15.04 11.78
N SER A 171 -2.86 -15.18 11.70
CA SER A 171 -3.74 -14.11 11.26
C SER A 171 -3.61 -12.89 12.16
N GLY A 172 -3.41 -11.74 11.55
CA GLY A 172 -3.19 -10.49 12.27
C GLY A 172 -2.65 -9.38 11.38
N ILE A 173 -2.51 -8.22 11.98
CA ILE A 173 -1.92 -7.04 11.37
C ILE A 173 -0.58 -6.80 12.03
N TYR A 174 0.47 -6.79 11.25
CA TYR A 174 1.84 -6.52 11.69
C TYR A 174 2.25 -5.16 11.15
N HIS A 175 2.54 -4.23 12.04
CA HIS A 175 2.87 -2.86 11.67
C HIS A 175 4.29 -2.53 12.07
N LEU A 176 5.12 -2.11 11.10
CA LEU A 176 6.52 -1.84 11.34
C LEU A 176 7.05 -0.71 10.45
N PRO A 177 8.07 0.03 10.94
CA PRO A 177 8.68 1.09 10.15
C PRO A 177 9.59 0.53 9.06
N THR A 178 9.75 1.27 7.96
CA THR A 178 10.48 0.83 6.76
C THR A 178 11.96 0.53 7.01
N TRP A 179 12.59 1.12 8.02
CA TRP A 179 13.99 0.77 8.35
C TRP A 179 14.13 -0.64 8.98
N ARG A 180 13.03 -1.36 9.18
CA ARG A 180 13.01 -2.73 9.66
C ARG A 180 12.73 -3.75 8.56
N LEU A 181 13.21 -3.50 7.34
CA LEU A 181 13.20 -4.48 6.24
C LEU A 181 13.86 -5.81 6.61
N ASP A 182 14.76 -5.80 7.58
CA ASP A 182 15.41 -6.98 8.15
C ASP A 182 14.44 -7.95 8.82
N LYS A 183 13.30 -7.46 9.32
CA LYS A 183 12.25 -8.26 9.97
C LYS A 183 11.35 -8.99 8.97
N LEU A 184 11.39 -8.67 7.68
CA LEU A 184 10.56 -9.34 6.69
C LEU A 184 11.02 -10.79 6.46
N PRO A 185 10.13 -11.78 6.63
CA PRO A 185 10.49 -13.18 6.46
C PRO A 185 10.71 -13.55 4.99
N TRP A 186 11.53 -14.56 4.76
CA TRP A 186 11.87 -15.03 3.41
C TRP A 186 10.78 -15.94 2.83
N ASN A 187 10.53 -15.83 1.52
CA ASN A 187 9.54 -16.64 0.79
C ASN A 187 8.18 -16.70 1.51
N PHE A 188 7.74 -15.55 1.99
CA PHE A 188 6.59 -15.48 2.88
C PHE A 188 5.36 -14.87 2.21
N PHE A 189 5.51 -13.76 1.50
CA PHE A 189 4.38 -13.00 0.99
C PHE A 189 3.80 -13.61 -0.29
N ASP A 190 2.47 -13.60 -0.38
CA ASP A 190 1.70 -13.96 -1.56
C ASP A 190 1.47 -12.75 -2.47
N LEU A 191 1.46 -11.55 -1.87
CA LEU A 191 1.26 -10.27 -2.55
C LEU A 191 2.09 -9.18 -1.85
N VAL A 192 2.76 -8.36 -2.65
CA VAL A 192 3.33 -7.07 -2.21
C VAL A 192 2.64 -5.95 -2.97
N ILE A 193 2.29 -4.88 -2.26
CA ILE A 193 1.58 -3.71 -2.79
C ILE A 193 2.49 -2.49 -2.68
N PHE A 194 2.64 -1.77 -3.80
CA PHE A 194 3.16 -0.41 -3.87
C PHE A 194 2.11 0.46 -4.54
N SER A 195 1.49 1.35 -3.77
CA SER A 195 0.45 2.24 -4.29
C SER A 195 0.83 3.69 -4.01
N GLN A 196 1.32 4.40 -5.02
CA GLN A 196 1.79 5.78 -4.94
C GLN A 196 3.00 5.99 -4.01
N VAL A 197 3.88 5.01 -3.94
CA VAL A 197 5.06 5.00 -3.06
C VAL A 197 6.35 5.29 -3.81
N LEU A 198 6.58 4.57 -4.91
CA LEU A 198 7.86 4.67 -5.64
C LEU A 198 8.17 6.09 -6.14
N PRO A 199 7.17 6.92 -6.56
CA PRO A 199 7.41 8.32 -6.94
C PRO A 199 8.00 9.19 -5.83
N GLU A 200 7.83 8.79 -4.59
CA GLU A 200 8.31 9.53 -3.42
C GLU A 200 9.71 9.14 -2.99
N LEU A 201 10.21 8.04 -3.54
CA LEU A 201 11.51 7.47 -3.18
C LEU A 201 12.61 7.92 -4.15
N GLY A 202 13.83 8.09 -3.63
CA GLY A 202 15.02 8.26 -4.46
C GLY A 202 15.35 6.98 -5.24
N ALA A 203 15.96 7.12 -6.41
CA ALA A 203 16.28 6.00 -7.30
C ALA A 203 17.10 4.88 -6.61
N ASP A 204 18.07 5.26 -5.78
CA ASP A 204 18.91 4.28 -5.07
C ASP A 204 18.08 3.45 -4.06
N LEU A 205 17.13 4.09 -3.38
CA LEU A 205 16.24 3.40 -2.45
C LEU A 205 15.28 2.47 -3.19
N ILE A 206 14.74 2.89 -4.33
CA ILE A 206 13.92 2.02 -5.18
C ILE A 206 14.69 0.76 -5.55
N VAL A 207 15.95 0.91 -5.97
CA VAL A 207 16.81 -0.22 -6.34
C VAL A 207 16.99 -1.18 -5.17
N GLU A 208 17.32 -0.68 -3.97
CA GLU A 208 17.52 -1.53 -2.80
C GLU A 208 16.22 -2.22 -2.35
N LEU A 209 15.10 -1.51 -2.39
CA LEU A 209 13.81 -2.05 -2.06
C LEU A 209 13.40 -3.17 -3.03
N LEU A 210 13.54 -2.92 -4.34
CA LEU A 210 13.16 -3.92 -5.35
C LEU A 210 14.07 -5.16 -5.33
N LYS A 211 15.34 -5.04 -4.96
CA LYS A 211 16.24 -6.19 -4.72
C LYS A 211 15.78 -7.07 -3.55
N THR A 212 15.03 -6.52 -2.61
CA THR A 212 14.49 -7.28 -1.47
C THR A 212 13.32 -8.18 -1.88
N LEU A 213 12.55 -7.78 -2.90
CA LEU A 213 11.34 -8.48 -3.31
C LEU A 213 11.54 -9.97 -3.65
N PRO A 214 12.56 -10.37 -4.43
CA PRO A 214 12.77 -11.79 -4.74
C PRO A 214 13.03 -12.65 -3.50
N ARG A 215 13.50 -12.04 -2.41
CA ARG A 215 13.78 -12.74 -1.15
C ARG A 215 12.50 -12.98 -0.36
N ILE A 216 11.63 -11.97 -0.26
CA ILE A 216 10.45 -12.00 0.62
C ILE A 216 9.20 -12.60 -0.03
N LEU A 217 9.03 -12.43 -1.34
CA LEU A 217 7.91 -13.00 -2.08
C LEU A 217 8.10 -14.51 -2.30
N LYS A 218 7.03 -15.27 -2.23
CA LYS A 218 7.03 -16.68 -2.66
C LYS A 218 7.22 -16.80 -4.17
N PRO A 219 7.79 -17.91 -4.66
CA PRO A 219 7.70 -18.24 -6.08
C PRO A 219 6.23 -18.24 -6.55
N GLY A 220 5.95 -17.55 -7.65
CA GLY A 220 4.60 -17.40 -8.18
C GLY A 220 3.74 -16.33 -7.48
N ALA A 221 4.27 -15.64 -6.48
CA ALA A 221 3.58 -14.54 -5.81
C ALA A 221 3.48 -13.28 -6.69
N GLN A 222 2.58 -12.41 -6.34
CA GLN A 222 2.28 -11.20 -7.10
C GLN A 222 2.89 -9.96 -6.47
N LEU A 223 3.26 -9.03 -7.34
CA LEU A 223 3.68 -7.68 -7.01
C LEU A 223 2.73 -6.71 -7.72
N TYR A 224 1.99 -5.93 -6.97
CA TYR A 224 1.14 -4.88 -7.48
C TYR A 224 1.81 -3.53 -7.33
N ILE A 225 1.92 -2.80 -8.43
CA ILE A 225 2.47 -1.44 -8.46
C ILE A 225 1.45 -0.54 -9.15
N ARG A 226 1.04 0.53 -8.47
CA ARG A 226 0.21 1.59 -9.02
C ARG A 226 0.88 2.93 -8.78
N ASP A 227 1.66 3.35 -9.73
CA ASP A 227 2.44 4.58 -9.63
C ASP A 227 2.41 5.38 -10.92
N HIS A 228 2.72 6.66 -10.81
CA HIS A 228 2.96 7.52 -11.97
C HIS A 228 4.18 7.02 -12.76
N ASP A 229 4.18 7.32 -14.04
CA ASP A 229 5.38 7.19 -14.85
C ASP A 229 6.41 8.23 -14.37
N LEU A 230 7.45 7.74 -13.72
CA LEU A 230 8.51 8.58 -13.15
C LEU A 230 9.50 9.12 -14.17
N SER A 231 9.36 8.76 -15.45
CA SER A 231 10.29 9.14 -16.52
C SER A 231 10.43 10.66 -16.71
N TRP A 232 9.47 11.43 -16.19
CA TRP A 232 9.45 12.90 -16.27
C TRP A 232 10.08 13.63 -15.07
N LEU A 233 10.35 12.92 -13.96
CA LEU A 233 10.99 13.51 -12.78
C LEU A 233 12.52 13.50 -12.96
N PRO A 234 13.19 14.66 -12.98
CA PRO A 234 14.64 14.72 -13.03
C PRO A 234 15.26 13.95 -11.85
N GLY A 235 16.11 12.98 -12.15
CA GLY A 235 16.77 12.14 -11.14
C GLY A 235 16.03 10.86 -10.75
N HIS A 236 14.78 10.68 -11.16
CA HIS A 236 13.96 9.49 -10.87
C HIS A 236 13.79 8.58 -12.10
N ARG A 237 14.83 8.38 -12.86
CA ARG A 237 14.81 7.48 -14.02
C ARG A 237 15.01 6.03 -13.57
N TYR A 238 13.95 5.41 -13.08
CA TYR A 238 13.95 3.99 -12.84
C TYR A 238 12.90 3.33 -13.74
N ASP A 239 13.38 2.54 -14.70
CA ASP A 239 12.52 1.82 -15.64
C ASP A 239 12.12 0.47 -15.03
N LEU A 240 10.95 0.42 -14.39
CA LEU A 240 10.41 -0.79 -13.79
C LEU A 240 10.26 -1.92 -14.82
N ASP A 241 9.87 -1.59 -16.06
CA ASP A 241 9.64 -2.57 -17.11
C ASP A 241 10.96 -3.20 -17.58
N ALA A 242 12.08 -2.48 -17.46
CA ALA A 242 13.41 -3.01 -17.76
C ALA A 242 14.06 -3.73 -16.56
N GLU A 243 13.78 -3.29 -15.33
CA GLU A 243 14.51 -3.77 -14.14
C GLU A 243 13.83 -4.97 -13.45
N LEU A 244 12.50 -4.99 -13.36
CA LEU A 244 11.80 -6.11 -12.72
C LEU A 244 12.04 -7.47 -13.40
N PRO A 245 12.12 -7.59 -14.74
CA PRO A 245 12.50 -8.85 -15.38
C PRO A 245 13.87 -9.37 -14.96
N LYS A 246 14.85 -8.49 -14.72
CA LYS A 246 16.20 -8.88 -14.26
C LYS A 246 16.17 -9.46 -12.84
N LEU A 247 15.16 -9.10 -12.06
CA LEU A 247 14.93 -9.59 -10.70
C LEU A 247 14.03 -10.84 -10.67
N GLY A 248 13.69 -11.40 -11.84
CA GLY A 248 12.89 -12.61 -11.94
C GLY A 248 11.37 -12.38 -11.84
N PHE A 249 10.91 -11.19 -12.28
CA PHE A 249 9.49 -10.91 -12.42
C PHE A 249 9.11 -10.85 -13.90
N HIS A 250 7.86 -11.22 -14.19
CA HIS A 250 7.25 -10.99 -15.49
C HIS A 250 5.96 -10.20 -15.33
N LEU A 251 5.69 -9.32 -16.27
CA LEU A 251 4.46 -8.54 -16.30
C LEU A 251 3.30 -9.47 -16.63
N GLU A 252 2.36 -9.61 -15.70
CA GLU A 252 1.19 -10.45 -15.85
C GLU A 252 -0.01 -9.65 -16.36
N PHE A 253 -0.16 -8.42 -15.87
CA PHE A 253 -1.27 -7.57 -16.23
C PHE A 253 -0.86 -6.09 -16.26
N ARG A 254 -1.32 -5.39 -17.29
CA ARG A 254 -1.28 -3.94 -17.44
C ARG A 254 -2.51 -3.53 -18.23
N PRO A 255 -3.34 -2.59 -17.76
CA PRO A 255 -4.48 -2.14 -18.53
C PRO A 255 -4.07 -1.40 -19.79
N TYR A 256 -4.70 -1.76 -20.90
CA TYR A 256 -4.36 -1.23 -22.21
C TYR A 256 -4.99 0.14 -22.50
N PHE A 257 -6.11 0.47 -21.83
CA PHE A 257 -6.97 1.59 -22.19
C PHE A 257 -7.02 2.72 -21.16
N ILE A 258 -6.12 2.74 -20.19
CA ILE A 258 -6.12 3.82 -19.20
C ILE A 258 -5.35 5.00 -19.78
N ASP A 259 -6.04 6.11 -20.07
CA ASP A 259 -5.39 7.38 -20.38
C ASP A 259 -4.59 7.83 -19.14
N ARG A 260 -3.30 8.07 -19.34
CA ARG A 260 -2.38 8.50 -18.26
C ARG A 260 -2.82 9.78 -17.56
N LYS A 261 -3.67 10.57 -18.19
CA LYS A 261 -4.21 11.82 -17.62
C LYS A 261 -5.39 11.59 -16.69
N GLU A 262 -6.05 10.45 -16.78
CA GLU A 262 -7.29 10.17 -16.07
C GLU A 262 -7.11 9.29 -14.84
N VAL A 263 -5.91 8.72 -14.61
CA VAL A 263 -5.66 7.78 -13.53
C VAL A 263 -4.47 8.22 -12.70
N HIS A 264 -4.66 8.22 -11.39
CA HIS A 264 -3.59 8.45 -10.44
C HIS A 264 -2.68 7.21 -10.35
N GLY A 265 -1.84 7.05 -11.35
CA GLY A 265 -0.93 5.92 -11.51
C GLY A 265 -1.53 4.76 -12.34
N ILE A 266 -0.69 4.13 -13.14
CA ILE A 266 -1.05 2.98 -13.98
C ILE A 266 -0.86 1.71 -13.15
N PRO A 267 -1.91 0.93 -12.87
CA PRO A 267 -1.78 -0.33 -12.17
C PRO A 267 -1.05 -1.36 -13.04
N ARG A 268 -0.11 -2.06 -12.44
CA ARG A 268 0.62 -3.17 -13.06
C ARG A 268 0.67 -4.32 -12.08
N VAL A 269 0.45 -5.52 -12.56
CA VAL A 269 0.64 -6.74 -11.79
C VAL A 269 1.81 -7.51 -12.37
N TRP A 270 2.78 -7.74 -11.55
CA TRP A 270 3.94 -8.56 -11.85
C TRP A 270 3.87 -9.86 -11.07
N ARG A 271 4.38 -10.92 -11.66
CA ARG A 271 4.46 -12.21 -10.99
C ARG A 271 5.92 -12.62 -10.83
N ARG A 272 6.29 -13.03 -9.62
CA ARG A 272 7.59 -13.66 -9.39
C ARG A 272 7.64 -15.00 -10.14
N THR A 273 8.68 -15.20 -10.94
CA THR A 273 8.90 -16.46 -11.65
C THR A 273 8.97 -17.63 -10.66
N ASP A 274 8.21 -18.67 -10.93
CA ASP A 274 8.30 -19.94 -10.22
C ASP A 274 9.15 -20.90 -11.07
N PRO A 275 10.33 -21.30 -10.62
CA PRO A 275 11.20 -22.19 -11.39
C PRO A 275 10.60 -23.58 -11.62
N ARG A 276 9.53 -23.93 -10.89
CA ARG A 276 8.79 -25.18 -11.09
C ARG A 276 7.81 -25.11 -12.25
N ILE A 277 7.50 -23.90 -12.74
CA ILE A 277 6.57 -23.66 -13.85
C ILE A 277 7.39 -23.41 -15.12
N ASN A 278 7.19 -24.23 -16.13
CA ASN A 278 7.80 -24.02 -17.44
C ASN A 278 7.00 -22.98 -18.22
N TYR A 279 7.40 -21.73 -18.08
CA TYR A 279 6.79 -20.61 -18.84
C TYR A 279 7.20 -20.75 -20.32
N ARG A 280 6.28 -21.19 -21.16
CA ARG A 280 6.48 -21.11 -22.60
C ARG A 280 6.04 -19.71 -23.06
N PRO A 281 6.86 -18.95 -23.76
CA PRO A 281 6.40 -17.74 -24.39
C PRO A 281 5.25 -18.11 -25.31
N VAL A 282 4.13 -17.40 -25.18
CA VAL A 282 3.06 -17.48 -26.20
C VAL A 282 3.70 -16.96 -27.47
N ALA A 283 3.88 -17.82 -28.46
CA ALA A 283 4.36 -17.40 -29.76
C ALA A 283 3.41 -16.30 -30.24
N GLY A 284 3.91 -15.08 -30.36
CA GLY A 284 3.12 -13.97 -30.86
C GLY A 284 2.56 -14.35 -32.22
N GLY A 285 1.23 -14.30 -32.32
CA GLY A 285 0.55 -14.36 -33.58
C GLY A 285 0.71 -13.06 -34.36
#